data_1ae4a8df01304d72c337d6fff23bb8b9
#
_entry.id   1ae4a8df01304d72c337d6fff23bb8b9
#
_cell.length_a   1.000
_cell.length_b   1.000
_cell.length_c   1.000
_cell.angle_alpha   90.00
_cell.angle_beta   90.00
_cell.angle_gamma   90.00
#
_symmetry.space_group_name_H-M   'P 1'
#
loop_
_entity.id
_entity.type
_entity.pdbx_description
1 polymer ?
#
loop_
_entity_poly.entity_id
_entity_poly.type
_entity_poly.pdbx_seq_one_letter_code
_entity_poly.pdbx_strand_id
1 'polypeptide(L)'
;MSLPAVLQNRLSIPVVASPMFIASGPDLVIAQCKAGIVGSFPALNARPASLLGEWLDRIEGELAGTDAAPFAVNQIVHRSNARLEEDMATIVEHRVPIVITSLGARPEINDAVHSYGGIVLHDIINDRFARKAIEKGADGLIAVAAGAGGHAGTLSPFALIQEIRQWFDGPLLLSGSIAHGRSVLAAQAAGADLAYVGSAFLATDEANVVDAYKQMIVESSADDIVYSSLFTGVHGNYLRGSIEAAGLDPLNLPQGDPTTMNFGSGGTNDSKAWKDIWGAGQGLGVIDSTVPAADLVARLRREYEEARRELLAAVPV
;
A
#
# COMPACT_ATOMS: atom_id res chain seq x y z
N MET A 1 8.40 6.58 -20.17
CA MET A 1 8.97 7.07 -18.91
C MET A 1 9.82 5.97 -18.31
N SER A 2 10.96 6.27 -17.71
CA SER A 2 11.84 5.22 -17.16
C SER A 2 11.58 5.09 -15.66
N LEU A 3 11.27 3.87 -15.23
CA LEU A 3 11.25 3.54 -13.80
C LEU A 3 12.62 3.83 -13.16
N PRO A 4 12.69 4.15 -11.87
CA PRO A 4 13.95 4.25 -11.13
C PRO A 4 14.79 2.99 -11.30
N ALA A 5 16.11 3.14 -11.30
CA ALA A 5 17.05 2.03 -11.53
C ALA A 5 16.79 0.82 -10.62
N VAL A 6 16.38 1.07 -9.37
CA VAL A 6 16.06 0.03 -8.38
C VAL A 6 14.88 -0.87 -8.79
N LEU A 7 14.00 -0.39 -9.69
CA LEU A 7 12.83 -1.10 -10.19
C LEU A 7 12.99 -1.65 -11.61
N GLN A 8 14.00 -1.18 -12.37
CA GLN A 8 14.20 -1.58 -13.76
C GLN A 8 14.57 -3.06 -13.85
N ASN A 9 13.81 -3.81 -14.68
CA ASN A 9 14.03 -5.25 -14.95
C ASN A 9 14.01 -6.15 -13.69
N ARG A 10 13.38 -5.69 -12.61
CA ARG A 10 13.31 -6.41 -11.33
C ARG A 10 11.91 -6.95 -11.02
N LEU A 11 10.91 -6.55 -11.81
CA LEU A 11 9.51 -6.88 -11.54
C LEU A 11 8.99 -7.89 -12.57
N SER A 12 8.30 -8.92 -12.09
CA SER A 12 7.60 -9.90 -12.93
C SER A 12 6.28 -9.37 -13.49
N ILE A 13 5.70 -8.40 -12.79
CA ILE A 13 4.49 -7.63 -13.15
C ILE A 13 4.63 -6.23 -12.53
N PRO A 14 4.11 -5.15 -13.13
CA PRO A 14 4.27 -3.79 -12.61
C PRO A 14 3.40 -3.53 -11.37
N VAL A 15 3.77 -4.15 -10.26
CA VAL A 15 3.03 -4.11 -8.98
C VAL A 15 3.97 -3.81 -7.82
N VAL A 16 3.51 -2.94 -6.93
CA VAL A 16 4.02 -2.73 -5.58
C VAL A 16 2.93 -3.17 -4.60
N ALA A 17 3.26 -4.05 -3.67
CA ALA A 17 2.35 -4.40 -2.59
C ALA A 17 2.26 -3.23 -1.59
N SER A 18 1.04 -2.88 -1.19
CA SER A 18 0.78 -1.81 -0.22
C SER A 18 1.21 -2.25 1.19
N PRO A 19 1.88 -1.39 1.96
CA PRO A 19 2.18 -1.65 3.36
C PRO A 19 0.89 -1.60 4.18
N MET A 20 0.51 -2.71 4.77
CA MET A 20 -0.74 -2.82 5.52
C MET A 20 -0.46 -2.92 7.02
N PHE A 21 -1.12 -2.04 7.78
CA PHE A 21 -0.98 -2.02 9.24
C PHE A 21 -1.40 -3.39 9.81
N ILE A 22 -0.60 -3.92 10.75
CA ILE A 22 -0.71 -5.27 11.33
C ILE A 22 -0.43 -6.39 10.32
N ALA A 23 -1.00 -6.36 9.12
CA ALA A 23 -0.98 -7.47 8.18
C ALA A 23 0.38 -7.72 7.52
N SER A 24 1.12 -6.64 7.18
CA SER A 24 2.42 -6.78 6.51
C SER A 24 3.54 -6.98 7.52
N GLY A 25 4.19 -8.13 7.43
CA GLY A 25 5.39 -8.50 8.17
C GLY A 25 6.44 -9.13 7.26
N PRO A 26 7.59 -9.57 7.81
CA PRO A 26 8.68 -10.13 7.00
C PRO A 26 8.25 -11.29 6.11
N ASP A 27 7.39 -12.21 6.59
CA ASP A 27 6.95 -13.36 5.80
C ASP A 27 6.26 -12.92 4.51
N LEU A 28 5.30 -12.00 4.61
CA LEU A 28 4.58 -11.49 3.45
C LEU A 28 5.52 -10.71 2.51
N VAL A 29 6.38 -9.85 3.04
CA VAL A 29 7.32 -9.05 2.23
C VAL A 29 8.29 -9.95 1.46
N ILE A 30 8.86 -10.94 2.12
CA ILE A 30 9.79 -11.90 1.50
C ILE A 30 9.09 -12.67 0.38
N ALA A 31 7.87 -13.18 0.63
CA ALA A 31 7.09 -13.90 -0.36
C ALA A 31 6.77 -13.02 -1.58
N GLN A 32 6.36 -11.78 -1.37
CA GLN A 32 6.08 -10.80 -2.42
C GLN A 32 7.34 -10.51 -3.26
N CYS A 33 8.48 -10.22 -2.62
CA CYS A 33 9.73 -9.95 -3.31
C CYS A 33 10.23 -11.15 -4.12
N LYS A 34 10.20 -12.35 -3.56
CA LYS A 34 10.55 -13.61 -4.25
C LYS A 34 9.61 -13.92 -5.41
N ALA A 35 8.34 -13.49 -5.34
CA ALA A 35 7.38 -13.61 -6.45
C ALA A 35 7.60 -12.55 -7.56
N GLY A 36 8.50 -11.60 -7.35
CA GLY A 36 8.89 -10.60 -8.36
C GLY A 36 8.05 -9.33 -8.36
N ILE A 37 7.52 -8.91 -7.21
CA ILE A 37 6.90 -7.60 -7.00
C ILE A 37 7.57 -6.91 -5.81
N VAL A 38 7.45 -5.58 -5.71
CA VAL A 38 7.93 -4.88 -4.52
C VAL A 38 7.06 -5.28 -3.32
N GLY A 39 7.65 -5.93 -2.33
CA GLY A 39 7.01 -6.20 -1.04
C GLY A 39 7.17 -4.99 -0.12
N SER A 40 6.19 -4.72 0.74
CA SER A 40 6.30 -3.60 1.67
C SER A 40 5.63 -3.82 3.01
N PHE A 41 6.13 -3.12 4.03
CA PHE A 41 5.53 -3.11 5.37
C PHE A 41 5.68 -1.75 6.06
N PRO A 42 4.76 -1.38 6.99
CA PRO A 42 4.92 -0.20 7.82
C PRO A 42 5.97 -0.43 8.91
N ALA A 43 6.92 0.49 9.10
CA ALA A 43 7.90 0.42 10.21
C ALA A 43 7.20 0.27 11.58
N LEU A 44 6.04 0.91 11.74
CA LEU A 44 5.22 0.81 12.96
C LEU A 44 4.66 -0.59 13.25
N ASN A 45 4.72 -1.55 12.32
CA ASN A 45 4.35 -2.94 12.57
C ASN A 45 5.40 -3.69 13.41
N ALA A 46 6.67 -3.32 13.30
CA ALA A 46 7.73 -3.84 14.16
C ALA A 46 7.56 -3.28 15.58
N ARG A 47 7.16 -4.11 16.52
CA ARG A 47 6.88 -3.74 17.93
C ARG A 47 7.48 -4.76 18.88
N PRO A 48 8.39 -4.34 19.78
CA PRO A 48 8.91 -2.97 20.00
C PRO A 48 9.72 -2.42 18.81
N ALA A 49 10.14 -1.14 18.88
CA ALA A 49 10.90 -0.48 17.80
C ALA A 49 12.18 -1.23 17.42
N SER A 50 12.84 -1.84 18.38
CA SER A 50 14.05 -2.65 18.17
C SER A 50 13.88 -3.81 17.19
N LEU A 51 12.64 -4.31 17.00
CA LEU A 51 12.36 -5.36 16.01
C LEU A 51 12.51 -4.89 14.56
N LEU A 52 12.54 -3.58 14.30
CA LEU A 52 12.66 -3.10 12.91
C LEU A 52 13.99 -3.56 12.30
N GLY A 53 15.10 -3.43 13.02
CA GLY A 53 16.41 -3.92 12.57
C GLY A 53 16.42 -5.43 12.33
N GLU A 54 15.89 -6.21 13.26
CA GLU A 54 15.79 -7.68 13.11
C GLU A 54 14.95 -8.10 11.89
N TRP A 55 13.86 -7.36 11.61
CA TRP A 55 13.04 -7.60 10.43
C TRP A 55 13.79 -7.28 9.14
N LEU A 56 14.52 -6.17 9.11
CA LEU A 56 15.33 -5.78 7.97
C LEU A 56 16.46 -6.77 7.71
N ASP A 57 17.22 -7.16 8.76
CA ASP A 57 18.25 -8.21 8.68
C ASP A 57 17.70 -9.50 8.05
N ARG A 58 16.52 -9.93 8.52
CA ARG A 58 15.86 -11.14 8.00
C ARG A 58 15.46 -10.98 6.53
N ILE A 59 14.81 -9.87 6.16
CA ILE A 59 14.38 -9.62 4.78
C ILE A 59 15.59 -9.57 3.85
N GLU A 60 16.63 -8.82 4.23
CA GLU A 60 17.86 -8.70 3.46
C GLU A 60 18.56 -10.06 3.30
N GLY A 61 18.68 -10.82 4.38
CA GLY A 61 19.27 -12.14 4.36
C GLY A 61 18.54 -13.14 3.46
N GLU A 62 17.21 -13.14 3.51
CA GLU A 62 16.36 -14.03 2.69
C GLU A 62 16.30 -13.65 1.20
N LEU A 63 16.56 -12.39 0.88
CA LEU A 63 16.58 -11.89 -0.50
C LEU A 63 17.99 -11.85 -1.10
N ALA A 64 19.03 -11.96 -0.27
CA ALA A 64 20.41 -11.89 -0.72
C ALA A 64 20.76 -13.01 -1.73
N GLY A 65 21.43 -12.63 -2.83
CA GLY A 65 21.85 -13.60 -3.86
C GLY A 65 20.71 -14.19 -4.69
N THR A 66 19.50 -13.64 -4.60
CA THR A 66 18.33 -14.04 -5.40
C THR A 66 18.00 -12.98 -6.46
N ASP A 67 17.15 -13.33 -7.44
CA ASP A 67 16.58 -12.40 -8.42
C ASP A 67 15.31 -11.69 -7.90
N ALA A 68 15.09 -11.69 -6.57
CA ALA A 68 13.92 -11.09 -5.94
C ALA A 68 13.82 -9.58 -6.24
N ALA A 69 12.60 -9.09 -6.32
CA ALA A 69 12.33 -7.67 -6.39
C ALA A 69 12.78 -6.95 -5.11
N PRO A 70 13.04 -5.64 -5.15
CA PRO A 70 13.37 -4.88 -3.94
C PRO A 70 12.17 -4.80 -2.99
N PHE A 71 12.46 -4.55 -1.70
CA PHE A 71 11.43 -4.26 -0.72
C PHE A 71 11.31 -2.76 -0.42
N ALA A 72 10.22 -2.38 0.24
CA ALA A 72 9.98 -1.02 0.69
C ALA A 72 9.54 -0.98 2.17
N VAL A 73 9.90 0.10 2.87
CA VAL A 73 9.43 0.38 4.23
C VAL A 73 8.57 1.64 4.23
N ASN A 74 7.38 1.56 4.82
CA ASN A 74 6.53 2.74 4.96
C ASN A 74 6.80 3.46 6.28
N GLN A 75 6.93 4.78 6.18
CA GLN A 75 7.05 5.71 7.30
C GLN A 75 5.86 6.66 7.37
N ILE A 76 5.21 6.68 8.51
CA ILE A 76 4.21 7.70 8.86
C ILE A 76 4.95 8.96 9.31
N VAL A 77 4.91 10.01 8.48
CA VAL A 77 5.67 11.26 8.72
C VAL A 77 4.84 12.27 9.53
N HIS A 78 3.73 11.83 10.12
CA HIS A 78 2.90 12.68 10.97
C HIS A 78 3.57 12.96 12.32
N ARG A 79 3.35 14.16 12.87
CA ARG A 79 3.92 14.61 14.16
C ARG A 79 3.57 13.73 15.37
N SER A 80 2.49 12.94 15.28
CA SER A 80 2.12 11.98 16.33
C SER A 80 2.95 10.69 16.30
N ASN A 81 3.78 10.47 15.28
CA ASN A 81 4.68 9.32 15.26
C ASN A 81 5.95 9.63 16.08
N ALA A 82 5.92 9.24 17.34
CA ALA A 82 7.05 9.44 18.26
C ALA A 82 8.29 8.59 17.90
N ARG A 83 8.13 7.57 17.04
CA ARG A 83 9.21 6.68 16.60
C ARG A 83 9.93 7.14 15.33
N LEU A 84 9.45 8.18 14.66
CA LEU A 84 9.89 8.56 13.32
C LEU A 84 11.42 8.67 13.20
N GLU A 85 12.06 9.36 14.14
CA GLU A 85 13.51 9.59 14.09
C GLU A 85 14.31 8.29 14.37
N GLU A 86 13.85 7.45 15.31
CA GLU A 86 14.44 6.16 15.64
C GLU A 86 14.32 5.19 14.45
N ASP A 87 13.11 5.04 13.91
CA ASP A 87 12.85 4.19 12.76
C ASP A 87 13.64 4.65 11.52
N MET A 88 13.76 5.96 11.30
CA MET A 88 14.56 6.50 10.20
C MET A 88 16.05 6.24 10.36
N ALA A 89 16.59 6.28 11.57
CA ALA A 89 17.98 5.91 11.81
C ALA A 89 18.25 4.46 11.38
N THR A 90 17.37 3.53 11.76
CA THR A 90 17.44 2.12 11.36
C THR A 90 17.30 1.94 9.84
N ILE A 91 16.36 2.65 9.20
CA ILE A 91 16.15 2.62 7.74
C ILE A 91 17.40 3.08 6.99
N VAL A 92 18.06 4.14 7.46
CA VAL A 92 19.30 4.66 6.87
C VAL A 92 20.46 3.69 7.06
N GLU A 93 20.62 3.10 8.25
CA GLU A 93 21.64 2.10 8.56
C GLU A 93 21.55 0.89 7.61
N HIS A 94 20.33 0.37 7.39
CA HIS A 94 20.06 -0.75 6.48
C HIS A 94 19.97 -0.32 5.00
N ARG A 95 20.09 0.97 4.69
CA ARG A 95 20.03 1.49 3.31
C ARG A 95 18.81 0.96 2.55
N VAL A 96 17.64 1.00 3.20
CA VAL A 96 16.38 0.49 2.63
C VAL A 96 16.14 1.07 1.23
N PRO A 97 16.01 0.25 0.18
CA PRO A 97 16.06 0.73 -1.21
C PRO A 97 14.90 1.65 -1.58
N ILE A 98 13.73 1.46 -0.96
CA ILE A 98 12.51 2.23 -1.23
C ILE A 98 11.85 2.60 0.09
N VAL A 99 11.63 3.89 0.33
CA VAL A 99 10.87 4.38 1.48
C VAL A 99 9.55 4.96 0.99
N ILE A 100 8.44 4.50 1.56
CA ILE A 100 7.12 5.04 1.29
C ILE A 100 6.76 6.00 2.41
N THR A 101 6.52 7.27 2.11
CA THR A 101 6.15 8.27 3.12
C THR A 101 4.66 8.58 3.06
N SER A 102 4.02 8.63 4.22
CA SER A 102 2.57 8.85 4.36
C SER A 102 2.26 9.91 5.40
N LEU A 103 1.14 10.63 5.23
CA LEU A 103 0.58 11.59 6.17
C LEU A 103 1.49 12.80 6.50
N GLY A 104 2.32 13.18 5.58
CA GLY A 104 3.19 14.35 5.66
C GLY A 104 4.42 14.20 4.79
N ALA A 105 4.91 15.30 4.22
CA ALA A 105 6.14 15.36 3.44
C ALA A 105 7.15 16.27 4.17
N ARG A 106 8.30 15.72 4.52
CA ARG A 106 9.39 16.39 5.22
C ARG A 106 10.68 16.24 4.41
N PRO A 107 11.30 17.34 3.93
CA PRO A 107 12.53 17.27 3.14
C PRO A 107 13.65 16.50 3.82
N GLU A 108 13.84 16.68 5.13
CA GLU A 108 14.88 16.00 5.91
C GLU A 108 14.77 14.46 5.90
N ILE A 109 13.56 13.93 5.78
CA ILE A 109 13.34 12.48 5.63
C ILE A 109 13.77 12.03 4.23
N ASN A 110 13.38 12.79 3.20
CA ASN A 110 13.74 12.48 1.81
C ASN A 110 15.27 12.59 1.62
N ASP A 111 15.90 13.65 2.14
CA ASP A 111 17.35 13.84 2.10
C ASP A 111 18.11 12.69 2.78
N ALA A 112 17.60 12.20 3.91
CA ALA A 112 18.19 11.06 4.61
C ALA A 112 18.17 9.80 3.74
N VAL A 113 17.07 9.53 3.04
CA VAL A 113 16.95 8.39 2.11
C VAL A 113 17.85 8.58 0.90
N HIS A 114 17.91 9.76 0.32
CA HIS A 114 18.78 10.07 -0.81
C HIS A 114 20.28 9.98 -0.46
N SER A 115 20.66 10.21 0.80
CA SER A 115 22.07 10.18 1.23
C SER A 115 22.77 8.83 0.97
N TYR A 116 22.02 7.74 0.88
CA TYR A 116 22.54 6.41 0.57
C TYR A 116 22.11 5.84 -0.79
N GLY A 117 21.36 6.65 -1.59
CA GLY A 117 20.89 6.27 -2.93
C GLY A 117 19.54 5.54 -2.95
N GLY A 118 18.79 5.55 -1.85
CA GLY A 118 17.40 5.09 -1.79
C GLY A 118 16.45 6.07 -2.51
N ILE A 119 15.22 5.64 -2.78
CA ILE A 119 14.18 6.47 -3.37
C ILE A 119 12.98 6.63 -2.42
N VAL A 120 12.27 7.76 -2.56
CA VAL A 120 11.08 8.07 -1.78
C VAL A 120 9.84 8.11 -2.68
N LEU A 121 8.86 7.26 -2.36
CA LEU A 121 7.51 7.29 -2.93
C LEU A 121 6.56 7.89 -1.90
N HIS A 122 5.71 8.87 -2.29
CA HIS A 122 4.83 9.56 -1.36
C HIS A 122 3.36 9.33 -1.65
N ASP A 123 2.59 8.94 -0.62
CA ASP A 123 1.14 8.74 -0.71
C ASP A 123 0.40 10.08 -0.86
N ILE A 124 -0.42 10.21 -1.89
CA ILE A 124 -1.24 11.41 -2.13
C ILE A 124 -2.68 11.05 -2.48
N ILE A 125 -3.60 11.96 -2.19
CA ILE A 125 -5.03 11.81 -2.47
C ILE A 125 -5.59 12.87 -3.44
N ASN A 126 -4.77 13.85 -3.84
CA ASN A 126 -5.13 14.90 -4.80
C ASN A 126 -3.89 15.60 -5.36
N ASP A 127 -4.08 16.40 -6.42
CA ASP A 127 -3.02 17.12 -7.13
C ASP A 127 -2.25 18.10 -6.22
N ARG A 128 -2.94 18.79 -5.31
CA ARG A 128 -2.27 19.72 -4.37
C ARG A 128 -1.24 19.00 -3.48
N PHE A 129 -1.57 17.85 -2.96
CA PHE A 129 -0.61 17.06 -2.16
C PHE A 129 0.47 16.44 -3.03
N ALA A 130 0.16 16.06 -4.27
CA ALA A 130 1.14 15.56 -5.24
C ALA A 130 2.23 16.61 -5.50
N ARG A 131 1.85 17.85 -5.86
CA ARG A 131 2.80 18.94 -6.07
C ARG A 131 3.65 19.23 -4.84
N LYS A 132 3.03 19.25 -3.67
CA LYS A 132 3.74 19.47 -2.41
C LYS A 132 4.75 18.35 -2.08
N ALA A 133 4.43 17.11 -2.40
CA ALA A 133 5.35 15.99 -2.19
C ALA A 133 6.60 16.11 -3.07
N ILE A 134 6.41 16.41 -4.36
CA ILE A 134 7.51 16.61 -5.31
C ILE A 134 8.34 17.86 -4.96
N GLU A 135 7.70 18.99 -4.61
CA GLU A 135 8.40 20.19 -4.13
C GLU A 135 9.31 19.89 -2.92
N LYS A 136 8.94 18.92 -2.10
CA LYS A 136 9.70 18.51 -0.92
C LYS A 136 10.69 17.36 -1.18
N GLY A 137 10.87 16.94 -2.43
CA GLY A 137 11.91 16.03 -2.84
C GLY A 137 11.49 14.55 -2.91
N ALA A 138 10.20 14.23 -2.96
CA ALA A 138 9.80 12.86 -3.29
C ALA A 138 10.15 12.51 -4.74
N ASP A 139 10.65 11.29 -4.98
CA ASP A 139 11.02 10.81 -6.33
C ASP A 139 9.82 10.34 -7.13
N GLY A 140 8.79 9.86 -6.44
CA GLY A 140 7.58 9.35 -7.05
C GLY A 140 6.35 9.52 -6.18
N LEU A 141 5.19 9.28 -6.78
CA LEU A 141 3.88 9.48 -6.17
C LEU A 141 3.07 8.18 -6.14
N ILE A 142 2.34 7.96 -5.05
CA ILE A 142 1.34 6.92 -4.93
C ILE A 142 -0.02 7.59 -4.85
N ALA A 143 -0.77 7.56 -5.94
CA ALA A 143 -2.11 8.12 -6.03
C ALA A 143 -3.11 7.18 -5.34
N VAL A 144 -3.48 7.52 -4.11
CA VAL A 144 -4.45 6.77 -3.30
C VAL A 144 -5.84 7.27 -3.64
N ALA A 145 -6.43 6.67 -4.67
CA ALA A 145 -7.71 7.06 -5.24
C ALA A 145 -8.91 6.44 -4.51
N ALA A 146 -10.11 6.77 -4.97
CA ALA A 146 -11.33 6.13 -4.50
C ALA A 146 -11.26 4.60 -4.61
N GLY A 147 -11.77 3.90 -3.60
CA GLY A 147 -11.76 2.44 -3.53
C GLY A 147 -10.47 1.81 -3.00
N ALA A 148 -9.47 2.59 -2.59
CA ALA A 148 -8.33 2.07 -1.85
C ALA A 148 -8.74 1.67 -0.43
N GLY A 149 -8.15 0.60 0.12
CA GLY A 149 -8.39 0.16 1.50
C GLY A 149 -7.68 1.04 2.52
N GLY A 150 -8.21 1.11 3.75
CA GLY A 150 -7.70 2.02 4.77
C GLY A 150 -7.90 3.48 4.39
N HIS A 151 -6.98 4.37 4.80
CA HIS A 151 -7.07 5.79 4.46
C HIS A 151 -7.04 6.00 2.95
N ALA A 152 -8.07 6.63 2.41
CA ALA A 152 -8.25 6.77 0.97
C ALA A 152 -8.81 8.14 0.58
N GLY A 153 -8.47 8.56 -0.64
CA GLY A 153 -9.12 9.68 -1.31
C GLY A 153 -10.49 9.32 -1.89
N THR A 154 -11.18 10.33 -2.39
CA THR A 154 -12.50 10.22 -3.02
C THR A 154 -12.46 10.45 -4.52
N LEU A 155 -11.30 10.83 -5.07
CA LEU A 155 -11.16 11.11 -6.49
C LEU A 155 -11.11 9.80 -7.29
N SER A 156 -11.79 9.83 -8.45
CA SER A 156 -11.70 8.75 -9.42
C SER A 156 -10.24 8.48 -9.80
N PRO A 157 -9.80 7.20 -9.83
CA PRO A 157 -8.46 6.85 -10.27
C PRO A 157 -8.12 7.40 -11.66
N PHE A 158 -9.06 7.38 -12.60
CA PHE A 158 -8.85 7.90 -13.96
C PHE A 158 -8.64 9.42 -13.97
N ALA A 159 -9.43 10.19 -13.17
CA ALA A 159 -9.27 11.63 -13.09
C ALA A 159 -7.94 12.00 -12.44
N LEU A 160 -7.64 11.42 -11.27
CA LEU A 160 -6.46 11.77 -10.49
C LEU A 160 -5.14 11.50 -11.24
N ILE A 161 -5.04 10.34 -11.89
CA ILE A 161 -3.84 9.98 -12.67
C ILE A 161 -3.64 10.94 -13.85
N GLN A 162 -4.70 11.25 -14.60
CA GLN A 162 -4.60 12.13 -15.76
C GLN A 162 -4.27 13.58 -15.38
N GLU A 163 -4.80 14.09 -14.26
CA GLU A 163 -4.43 15.41 -13.73
C GLU A 163 -2.96 15.48 -13.34
N ILE A 164 -2.45 14.47 -12.64
CA ILE A 164 -1.04 14.43 -12.22
C ILE A 164 -0.13 14.31 -13.45
N ARG A 165 -0.48 13.51 -14.44
CA ARG A 165 0.33 13.32 -15.66
C ARG A 165 0.44 14.55 -16.55
N GLN A 166 -0.36 15.58 -16.35
CA GLN A 166 -0.20 16.84 -17.08
C GLN A 166 1.10 17.58 -16.71
N TRP A 167 1.71 17.30 -15.57
CA TRP A 167 2.87 18.02 -15.08
C TRP A 167 3.95 17.13 -14.46
N PHE A 168 3.67 15.86 -14.19
CA PHE A 168 4.61 14.95 -13.54
C PHE A 168 4.94 13.74 -14.43
N ASP A 169 6.21 13.62 -14.81
CA ASP A 169 6.75 12.54 -15.65
C ASP A 169 7.50 11.48 -14.84
N GLY A 170 7.63 11.65 -13.53
CA GLY A 170 8.29 10.69 -12.64
C GLY A 170 7.43 9.45 -12.33
N PRO A 171 7.93 8.55 -11.48
CA PRO A 171 7.23 7.34 -11.08
C PRO A 171 5.87 7.64 -10.44
N LEU A 172 4.81 7.07 -11.01
CA LEU A 172 3.44 7.25 -10.54
C LEU A 172 2.76 5.89 -10.36
N LEU A 173 2.34 5.63 -9.14
CA LEU A 173 1.63 4.42 -8.76
C LEU A 173 0.14 4.72 -8.56
N LEU A 174 -0.73 3.79 -8.92
CA LEU A 174 -2.17 3.90 -8.67
C LEU A 174 -2.61 2.88 -7.63
N SER A 175 -3.26 3.35 -6.57
CA SER A 175 -3.98 2.57 -5.57
C SER A 175 -5.48 2.80 -5.68
N GLY A 176 -6.25 1.76 -5.51
CA GLY A 176 -7.72 1.77 -5.47
C GLY A 176 -8.34 0.71 -6.37
N SER A 177 -9.12 -0.20 -5.76
CA SER A 177 -9.89 -1.25 -6.45
C SER A 177 -9.07 -2.20 -7.33
N ILE A 178 -7.79 -2.42 -7.02
CA ILE A 178 -6.90 -3.27 -7.83
C ILE A 178 -6.68 -4.61 -7.12
N ALA A 179 -7.26 -5.68 -7.67
CA ALA A 179 -7.10 -7.06 -7.19
C ALA A 179 -7.10 -8.12 -8.31
N HIS A 180 -7.05 -7.67 -9.58
CA HIS A 180 -7.03 -8.50 -10.78
C HIS A 180 -6.01 -7.97 -11.79
N GLY A 181 -5.41 -8.83 -12.60
CA GLY A 181 -4.43 -8.42 -13.61
C GLY A 181 -4.95 -7.41 -14.64
N ARG A 182 -6.26 -7.46 -14.98
CA ARG A 182 -6.90 -6.41 -15.80
C ARG A 182 -6.84 -5.03 -15.17
N SER A 183 -7.01 -4.95 -13.85
CA SER A 183 -6.94 -3.67 -13.13
C SER A 183 -5.51 -3.12 -13.10
N VAL A 184 -4.50 -4.01 -13.07
CA VAL A 184 -3.09 -3.60 -13.22
C VAL A 184 -2.85 -2.99 -14.61
N LEU A 185 -3.35 -3.63 -15.67
CA LEU A 185 -3.26 -3.11 -17.03
C LEU A 185 -4.04 -1.79 -17.20
N ALA A 186 -5.23 -1.69 -16.59
CA ALA A 186 -6.03 -0.47 -16.60
C ALA A 186 -5.32 0.70 -15.91
N ALA A 187 -4.59 0.45 -14.82
CA ALA A 187 -3.77 1.47 -14.15
C ALA A 187 -2.70 2.03 -15.11
N GLN A 188 -2.00 1.15 -15.86
CA GLN A 188 -1.04 1.58 -16.87
C GLN A 188 -1.69 2.33 -18.03
N ALA A 189 -2.83 1.85 -18.53
CA ALA A 189 -3.57 2.51 -19.60
C ALA A 189 -4.07 3.91 -19.17
N ALA A 190 -4.37 4.10 -17.89
CA ALA A 190 -4.72 5.41 -17.33
C ALA A 190 -3.52 6.36 -17.19
N GLY A 191 -2.28 5.84 -17.25
CA GLY A 191 -1.05 6.64 -17.16
C GLY A 191 -0.20 6.37 -15.91
N ALA A 192 -0.57 5.45 -15.02
CA ALA A 192 0.32 5.01 -13.95
C ALA A 192 1.44 4.10 -14.49
N ASP A 193 2.61 4.11 -13.86
CA ASP A 193 3.69 3.18 -14.19
C ASP A 193 3.48 1.82 -13.52
N LEU A 194 2.95 1.83 -12.28
CA LEU A 194 2.79 0.66 -11.43
C LEU A 194 1.42 0.68 -10.74
N ALA A 195 0.90 -0.50 -10.46
CA ALA A 195 -0.25 -0.67 -9.57
C ALA A 195 0.21 -0.84 -8.11
N TYR A 196 -0.56 -0.30 -7.17
CA TYR A 196 -0.33 -0.41 -5.74
C TYR A 196 -1.45 -1.24 -5.10
N VAL A 197 -1.15 -2.46 -4.70
CA VAL A 197 -2.13 -3.50 -4.38
C VAL A 197 -2.07 -3.86 -2.90
N GLY A 198 -3.18 -3.72 -2.18
CA GLY A 198 -3.28 -4.05 -0.75
C GLY A 198 -4.23 -5.22 -0.48
N SER A 199 -5.54 -5.01 -0.60
CA SER A 199 -6.57 -5.92 -0.08
C SER A 199 -6.46 -7.36 -0.57
N ALA A 200 -5.98 -7.60 -1.79
CA ALA A 200 -5.75 -8.95 -2.29
C ALA A 200 -4.71 -9.72 -1.46
N PHE A 201 -3.71 -9.02 -0.93
CA PHE A 201 -2.68 -9.65 -0.08
C PHE A 201 -3.14 -9.92 1.35
N LEU A 202 -4.29 -9.36 1.81
CA LEU A 202 -4.89 -9.75 3.09
C LEU A 202 -5.37 -11.21 3.07
N ALA A 203 -5.84 -11.70 1.91
CA ALA A 203 -6.24 -13.09 1.69
C ALA A 203 -5.06 -13.95 1.22
N THR A 204 -3.89 -13.80 1.84
CA THR A 204 -2.74 -14.68 1.59
C THR A 204 -2.29 -15.39 2.88
N ASP A 205 -1.64 -16.54 2.72
CA ASP A 205 -1.19 -17.35 3.85
C ASP A 205 -0.22 -16.58 4.75
N GLU A 206 0.65 -15.76 4.14
CA GLU A 206 1.71 -15.01 4.82
C GLU A 206 1.24 -13.71 5.47
N ALA A 207 0.00 -13.26 5.19
CA ALA A 207 -0.56 -12.07 5.84
C ALA A 207 -0.81 -12.34 7.33
N ASN A 208 -0.25 -11.47 8.19
CA ASN A 208 -0.36 -11.57 9.65
C ASN A 208 -1.70 -11.03 10.16
N VAL A 209 -2.79 -11.67 9.74
CA VAL A 209 -4.16 -11.35 10.15
C VAL A 209 -4.89 -12.63 10.56
N VAL A 210 -5.92 -12.47 11.38
CA VAL A 210 -6.75 -13.61 11.83
C VAL A 210 -7.53 -14.21 10.65
N ASP A 211 -7.79 -15.52 10.69
CA ASP A 211 -8.49 -16.23 9.62
C ASP A 211 -9.88 -15.64 9.32
N ALA A 212 -10.59 -15.14 10.34
CA ALA A 212 -11.86 -14.47 10.18
C ALA A 212 -11.78 -13.21 9.28
N TYR A 213 -10.64 -12.50 9.31
CA TYR A 213 -10.43 -11.36 8.43
C TYR A 213 -10.21 -11.83 6.98
N LYS A 214 -9.35 -12.84 6.78
CA LYS A 214 -9.13 -13.45 5.45
C LYS A 214 -10.44 -13.95 4.85
N GLN A 215 -11.24 -14.66 5.65
CA GLN A 215 -12.55 -15.16 5.24
C GLN A 215 -13.52 -14.03 4.86
N MET A 216 -13.58 -12.96 5.66
CA MET A 216 -14.43 -11.81 5.36
C MET A 216 -14.00 -11.12 4.06
N ILE A 217 -12.70 -11.03 3.75
CA ILE A 217 -12.20 -10.53 2.45
C ILE A 217 -12.75 -11.35 1.29
N VAL A 218 -12.70 -12.69 1.42
CA VAL A 218 -13.14 -13.63 0.37
C VAL A 218 -14.67 -13.60 0.18
N GLU A 219 -15.42 -13.39 1.24
CA GLU A 219 -16.90 -13.39 1.22
C GLU A 219 -17.50 -12.03 0.87
N SER A 220 -16.70 -10.97 0.81
CA SER A 220 -17.18 -9.59 0.60
C SER A 220 -17.04 -9.14 -0.85
N SER A 221 -17.80 -8.10 -1.18
CA SER A 221 -17.80 -7.40 -2.46
C SER A 221 -17.55 -5.90 -2.30
N ALA A 222 -17.57 -5.14 -3.39
CA ALA A 222 -17.41 -3.69 -3.34
C ALA A 222 -18.51 -3.00 -2.50
N ASP A 223 -19.73 -3.57 -2.47
CA ASP A 223 -20.86 -3.02 -1.72
C ASP A 223 -20.71 -3.17 -0.20
N ASP A 224 -19.79 -4.03 0.25
CA ASP A 224 -19.48 -4.25 1.66
C ASP A 224 -18.43 -3.28 2.20
N ILE A 225 -18.01 -2.31 1.40
CA ILE A 225 -17.05 -1.29 1.81
C ILE A 225 -17.74 -0.03 2.30
N VAL A 226 -17.44 0.35 3.55
CA VAL A 226 -17.97 1.54 4.21
C VAL A 226 -16.88 2.60 4.34
N TYR A 227 -17.14 3.80 3.79
CA TYR A 227 -16.21 4.93 3.88
C TYR A 227 -16.56 5.80 5.09
N SER A 228 -15.67 5.87 6.08
CA SER A 228 -15.93 6.56 7.35
C SER A 228 -14.66 7.17 7.94
N SER A 229 -14.81 8.28 8.67
CA SER A 229 -13.75 8.90 9.48
C SER A 229 -13.79 8.49 10.95
N LEU A 230 -14.81 7.73 11.38
CA LEU A 230 -15.06 7.42 12.80
C LEU A 230 -13.85 6.79 13.50
N PHE A 231 -13.18 5.85 12.83
CA PHE A 231 -12.24 4.95 13.50
C PHE A 231 -10.87 5.56 13.74
N THR A 232 -10.48 6.56 12.94
CA THR A 232 -9.12 7.14 12.97
C THR A 232 -9.09 8.66 12.91
N GLY A 233 -10.24 9.31 12.81
CA GLY A 233 -10.32 10.75 12.52
C GLY A 233 -10.03 11.12 11.06
N VAL A 234 -9.54 10.18 10.25
CA VAL A 234 -9.30 10.31 8.81
C VAL A 234 -10.21 9.36 8.06
N HIS A 235 -10.77 9.82 6.95
CA HIS A 235 -11.62 8.97 6.13
C HIS A 235 -10.86 7.77 5.55
N GLY A 236 -11.47 6.61 5.65
CA GLY A 236 -10.94 5.35 5.14
C GLY A 236 -12.04 4.36 4.80
N ASN A 237 -11.65 3.30 4.10
CA ASN A 237 -12.53 2.22 3.67
C ASN A 237 -12.38 1.01 4.60
N TYR A 238 -13.52 0.51 5.10
CA TYR A 238 -13.61 -0.56 6.07
C TYR A 238 -14.66 -1.59 5.68
N LEU A 239 -14.47 -2.84 6.10
CA LEU A 239 -15.42 -3.94 5.88
C LEU A 239 -16.67 -3.76 6.75
N ARG A 240 -17.84 -3.73 6.11
CA ARG A 240 -19.16 -3.67 6.75
C ARG A 240 -19.30 -4.72 7.86
N GLY A 241 -18.99 -5.98 7.54
CA GLY A 241 -19.14 -7.07 8.49
C GLY A 241 -18.32 -6.90 9.78
N SER A 242 -17.13 -6.27 9.71
CA SER A 242 -16.33 -5.99 10.91
C SER A 242 -16.93 -4.88 11.76
N ILE A 243 -17.56 -3.87 11.13
CA ILE A 243 -18.28 -2.80 11.82
C ILE A 243 -19.51 -3.35 12.54
N GLU A 244 -20.29 -4.21 11.87
CA GLU A 244 -21.46 -4.89 12.44
C GLU A 244 -21.07 -5.82 13.58
N ALA A 245 -19.98 -6.59 13.42
CA ALA A 245 -19.45 -7.46 14.49
C ALA A 245 -18.98 -6.67 15.72
N ALA A 246 -18.57 -5.42 15.55
CA ALA A 246 -18.26 -4.50 16.65
C ALA A 246 -19.50 -3.85 17.29
N GLY A 247 -20.73 -4.20 16.83
CA GLY A 247 -22.00 -3.68 17.37
C GLY A 247 -22.37 -2.30 16.87
N LEU A 248 -21.77 -1.82 15.78
CA LEU A 248 -22.05 -0.52 15.17
C LEU A 248 -22.97 -0.67 13.97
N ASP A 249 -23.79 0.37 13.69
CA ASP A 249 -24.61 0.43 12.48
C ASP A 249 -23.82 1.10 11.34
N PRO A 250 -23.44 0.37 10.27
CA PRO A 250 -22.66 0.92 9.17
C PRO A 250 -23.33 2.06 8.40
N LEU A 251 -24.68 2.16 8.49
CA LEU A 251 -25.46 3.20 7.82
C LEU A 251 -25.56 4.49 8.64
N ASN A 252 -25.29 4.44 9.94
CA ASN A 252 -25.44 5.55 10.88
C ASN A 252 -24.19 5.81 11.71
N LEU A 253 -23.01 5.76 11.08
CA LEU A 253 -21.75 6.05 11.75
C LEU A 253 -21.58 7.55 12.00
N PRO A 254 -21.24 7.97 13.25
CA PRO A 254 -20.90 9.37 13.52
C PRO A 254 -19.59 9.76 12.80
N GLN A 255 -19.39 11.05 12.64
CA GLN A 255 -18.13 11.60 12.12
C GLN A 255 -17.03 11.45 13.18
N GLY A 256 -15.83 11.06 12.76
CA GLY A 256 -14.64 11.05 13.61
C GLY A 256 -14.11 12.47 13.85
N ASP A 257 -13.43 12.66 14.97
CA ASP A 257 -12.76 13.92 15.29
C ASP A 257 -11.33 13.92 14.71
N PRO A 258 -11.02 14.77 13.71
CA PRO A 258 -9.70 14.83 13.12
C PRO A 258 -8.60 15.30 14.09
N THR A 259 -8.95 15.87 15.23
CA THR A 259 -7.97 16.31 16.25
C THR A 259 -7.44 15.15 17.10
N THR A 260 -8.13 13.99 17.08
CA THR A 260 -7.76 12.77 17.83
C THR A 260 -6.83 11.83 17.07
N MET A 261 -6.38 12.21 15.88
CA MET A 261 -5.46 11.38 15.07
C MET A 261 -4.23 10.99 15.88
N ASN A 262 -4.03 9.69 16.08
CA ASN A 262 -2.85 9.14 16.74
C ASN A 262 -2.35 7.89 15.99
N PHE A 263 -1.26 8.05 15.25
CA PHE A 263 -0.64 6.97 14.49
C PHE A 263 0.57 6.33 15.19
N GLY A 264 1.01 6.88 16.32
CA GLY A 264 2.32 6.54 16.89
C GLY A 264 2.33 5.85 18.24
N SER A 265 1.28 5.95 19.03
CA SER A 265 1.27 5.37 20.37
C SER A 265 0.50 4.05 20.39
N GLY A 266 1.19 2.95 20.37
CA GLY A 266 0.62 1.61 20.54
C GLY A 266 0.08 1.30 21.93
N GLY A 267 -0.68 2.20 22.57
CA GLY A 267 -1.05 1.96 23.93
C GLY A 267 -2.16 2.81 24.52
N THR A 268 -3.33 2.84 23.91
CA THR A 268 -4.59 3.22 24.56
C THR A 268 -5.76 2.67 23.75
N ASN A 269 -7.00 2.85 24.16
CA ASN A 269 -8.23 2.26 23.60
C ASN A 269 -8.35 2.29 22.06
N ASP A 270 -7.57 3.14 21.37
CA ASP A 270 -7.55 3.27 19.89
C ASP A 270 -6.90 2.08 19.18
N SER A 271 -6.05 1.28 19.86
CA SER A 271 -5.51 0.05 19.28
C SER A 271 -6.58 -1.02 19.07
N LYS A 272 -7.71 -0.95 19.77
CA LYS A 272 -8.84 -1.87 19.57
C LYS A 272 -9.55 -1.62 18.24
N ALA A 273 -9.71 -0.36 17.83
CA ALA A 273 -10.41 -0.02 16.58
C ALA A 273 -9.73 -0.67 15.37
N TRP A 274 -8.39 -0.60 15.26
CA TRP A 274 -7.65 -1.23 14.17
C TRP A 274 -7.56 -2.76 14.27
N LYS A 275 -7.75 -3.31 15.45
CA LYS A 275 -7.73 -4.75 15.67
C LYS A 275 -9.06 -5.40 15.29
N ASP A 276 -10.17 -4.69 15.54
CA ASP A 276 -11.52 -5.24 15.44
C ASP A 276 -12.29 -4.68 14.23
N ILE A 277 -11.91 -3.49 13.70
CA ILE A 277 -12.48 -2.87 12.49
C ILE A 277 -11.49 -3.00 11.34
N TRP A 278 -11.84 -3.78 10.35
CA TRP A 278 -10.94 -4.23 9.30
C TRP A 278 -11.03 -3.35 8.05
N GLY A 279 -9.87 -2.88 7.59
CA GLY A 279 -9.78 -2.04 6.40
C GLY A 279 -9.67 -2.86 5.12
N ALA A 280 -10.45 -2.52 4.10
CA ALA A 280 -10.31 -3.11 2.77
C ALA A 280 -10.75 -2.13 1.67
N GLY A 281 -10.23 -2.31 0.46
CA GLY A 281 -10.65 -1.55 -0.72
C GLY A 281 -11.76 -2.24 -1.52
N GLN A 282 -12.30 -1.56 -2.50
CA GLN A 282 -13.45 -2.02 -3.30
C GLN A 282 -13.12 -3.14 -4.31
N GLY A 283 -11.87 -3.59 -4.40
CA GLY A 283 -11.47 -4.66 -5.33
C GLY A 283 -11.79 -6.08 -4.85
N LEU A 284 -12.63 -6.28 -3.82
CA LEU A 284 -12.81 -7.57 -3.15
C LEU A 284 -13.48 -8.63 -4.01
N GLY A 285 -14.48 -8.26 -4.83
CA GLY A 285 -15.35 -9.21 -5.53
C GLY A 285 -14.65 -10.16 -6.53
N VAL A 286 -13.33 -10.08 -6.67
CA VAL A 286 -12.50 -10.99 -7.48
C VAL A 286 -11.50 -11.78 -6.64
N ILE A 287 -11.61 -11.70 -5.32
CA ILE A 287 -10.79 -12.47 -4.36
C ILE A 287 -11.66 -13.61 -3.85
N ASP A 288 -11.40 -14.81 -4.32
CA ASP A 288 -12.25 -15.99 -4.13
C ASP A 288 -11.70 -17.03 -3.15
N SER A 289 -10.44 -16.86 -2.71
CA SER A 289 -9.77 -17.84 -1.85
C SER A 289 -8.55 -17.21 -1.13
N THR A 290 -8.17 -17.82 -0.03
CA THR A 290 -6.87 -17.59 0.61
C THR A 290 -5.84 -18.51 -0.06
N VAL A 291 -4.72 -17.93 -0.50
CA VAL A 291 -3.67 -18.63 -1.25
C VAL A 291 -2.29 -18.12 -0.81
N PRO A 292 -1.20 -18.83 -1.09
CA PRO A 292 0.16 -18.26 -0.96
C PRO A 292 0.32 -16.97 -1.77
N ALA A 293 1.06 -16.01 -1.26
CA ALA A 293 1.31 -14.73 -1.97
C ALA A 293 1.96 -14.95 -3.35
N ALA A 294 2.80 -15.97 -3.50
CA ALA A 294 3.39 -16.33 -4.78
C ALA A 294 2.33 -16.75 -5.82
N ASP A 295 1.30 -17.51 -5.42
CA ASP A 295 0.21 -17.95 -6.28
C ASP A 295 -0.69 -16.76 -6.69
N LEU A 296 -0.94 -15.85 -5.76
CA LEU A 296 -1.65 -14.60 -6.07
C LEU A 296 -0.89 -13.78 -7.13
N VAL A 297 0.42 -13.59 -6.95
CA VAL A 297 1.24 -12.85 -7.93
C VAL A 297 1.27 -13.55 -9.29
N ALA A 298 1.40 -14.88 -9.32
CA ALA A 298 1.33 -15.67 -10.55
C ALA A 298 -0.04 -15.54 -11.24
N ARG A 299 -1.14 -15.52 -10.48
CA ARG A 299 -2.49 -15.26 -11.00
C ARG A 299 -2.59 -13.87 -11.61
N LEU A 300 -2.21 -12.83 -10.88
CA LEU A 300 -2.23 -11.44 -11.36
C LEU A 300 -1.42 -11.27 -12.65
N ARG A 301 -0.24 -11.89 -12.71
CA ARG A 301 0.60 -11.85 -13.91
C ARG A 301 -0.08 -12.51 -15.11
N ARG A 302 -0.63 -13.71 -14.95
CA ARG A 302 -1.36 -14.42 -16.03
C ARG A 302 -2.54 -13.58 -16.52
N GLU A 303 -3.37 -13.07 -15.63
CA GLU A 303 -4.52 -12.23 -15.94
C GLU A 303 -4.12 -10.92 -16.65
N TYR A 304 -2.99 -10.32 -16.25
CA TYR A 304 -2.43 -9.13 -16.89
C TYR A 304 -1.98 -9.43 -18.33
N GLU A 305 -1.23 -10.51 -18.53
CA GLU A 305 -0.75 -10.91 -19.84
C GLU A 305 -1.90 -11.32 -20.78
N GLU A 306 -2.94 -11.97 -20.26
CA GLU A 306 -4.15 -12.31 -21.01
C GLU A 306 -4.91 -11.05 -21.44
N ALA A 307 -5.17 -10.15 -20.51
CA ALA A 307 -5.85 -8.88 -20.79
C ALA A 307 -5.10 -8.05 -21.84
N ARG A 308 -3.77 -8.01 -21.74
CA ARG A 308 -2.91 -7.31 -22.72
C ARG A 308 -3.03 -7.92 -24.11
N ARG A 309 -3.01 -9.25 -24.23
CA ARG A 309 -3.17 -9.95 -25.52
C ARG A 309 -4.55 -9.69 -26.12
N GLU A 310 -5.61 -9.75 -25.32
CA GLU A 310 -6.98 -9.48 -25.76
C GLU A 310 -7.14 -8.06 -26.30
N LEU A 311 -6.60 -7.05 -25.60
CA LEU A 311 -6.65 -5.68 -26.08
C LEU A 311 -5.92 -5.48 -27.40
N LEU A 312 -4.74 -6.08 -27.55
CA LEU A 312 -3.97 -6.00 -28.81
C LEU A 312 -4.66 -6.74 -29.96
N ALA A 313 -5.40 -7.81 -29.69
CA ALA A 313 -6.14 -8.56 -30.70
C ALA A 313 -7.51 -7.90 -31.05
N ALA A 314 -8.11 -7.15 -30.14
CA ALA A 314 -9.44 -6.56 -30.29
C ALA A 314 -9.45 -5.23 -31.05
N VAL A 315 -8.30 -4.64 -31.36
CA VAL A 315 -8.19 -3.36 -32.09
C VAL A 315 -8.08 -3.61 -33.60
N PRO A 316 -9.21 -3.68 -34.33
CA PRO A 316 -9.18 -3.29 -35.74
C PRO A 316 -9.07 -1.75 -35.72
N VAL A 317 -7.97 -1.23 -36.14
CA VAL A 317 -7.80 0.20 -36.41
C VAL A 317 -8.54 0.53 -37.71
#